data_9856cdd2a441c9bfce74136cfbb14e85
#
_entry.id   9856cdd2a441c9bfce74136cfbb14e85
#
_cell.length_a   1.000
_cell.length_b   1.000
_cell.length_c   1.000
_cell.angle_alpha   90.00
_cell.angle_beta   90.00
_cell.angle_gamma   90.00
#
_symmetry.space_group_name_H-M   'P 1'
#
loop_
_entity.id
_entity.type
_entity.pdbx_description
1 polymer ?
#
loop_
_entity_poly.entity_id
_entity_poly.type
_entity_poly.pdbx_seq_one_letter_code
_entity_poly.pdbx_strand_id
1 'polypeptide(L)'
;MHNFDIKNLWNRLRFRSNTVTAILIYACIATWLIEIFLYFVTKETYITFIEYTAFVPVTALNTPWTWFTSMFVHAPNLTHIFFNMLCLWSLGAELERYFGRWKFFGLYLISGLGGCIADIIWCRIINNWQSASYGASGAIMGLIGALLVAQWRLGENMRGTIIWIAITLAMPIIIPNIAWQAHVGGLIIGTALAALLGVQNPLLRKASFNTRFLTYFISIFIILVACAVFCLQGLA
;
A
#
# COMPACT_ATOMS: atom_id res chain seq x y z
N MET A 1 -10.09 -13.18 -33.82
CA MET A 1 -8.65 -13.21 -33.45
C MET A 1 -8.23 -11.79 -33.18
N HIS A 2 -8.12 -11.40 -31.90
CA HIS A 2 -7.57 -10.08 -31.54
C HIS A 2 -6.06 -10.11 -31.80
N ASN A 3 -5.62 -9.34 -32.77
CA ASN A 3 -4.20 -9.12 -33.02
C ASN A 3 -3.58 -8.54 -31.73
N PHE A 4 -2.73 -9.33 -31.12
CA PHE A 4 -1.93 -8.92 -29.97
C PHE A 4 -0.91 -7.89 -30.47
N ASP A 5 -1.26 -6.60 -30.32
CA ASP A 5 -0.41 -5.50 -30.80
C ASP A 5 0.70 -5.24 -29.79
N ILE A 6 1.87 -5.81 -30.05
CA ILE A 6 3.10 -5.66 -29.26
C ILE A 6 3.48 -4.18 -29.08
N LYS A 7 3.21 -3.30 -30.07
CA LYS A 7 3.47 -1.85 -29.94
C LYS A 7 2.58 -1.19 -28.86
N ASN A 8 1.31 -1.63 -28.76
CA ASN A 8 0.43 -1.15 -27.71
C ASN A 8 0.84 -1.66 -26.33
N LEU A 9 1.35 -2.90 -26.24
CA LEU A 9 1.93 -3.42 -25.00
C LEU A 9 3.18 -2.63 -24.61
N TRP A 10 4.11 -2.38 -25.53
CA TRP A 10 5.30 -1.55 -25.29
C TRP A 10 4.96 -0.12 -24.86
N ASN A 11 3.96 0.51 -25.46
CA ASN A 11 3.50 1.85 -25.08
C ASN A 11 2.82 1.86 -23.70
N ARG A 12 2.17 0.77 -23.29
CA ARG A 12 1.61 0.60 -21.95
C ARG A 12 2.70 0.36 -20.90
N LEU A 13 3.73 -0.41 -21.26
CA LEU A 13 4.84 -0.78 -20.37
C LEU A 13 5.98 0.24 -20.39
N ARG A 14 5.93 1.29 -21.22
CA ARG A 14 6.99 2.29 -21.29
C ARG A 14 7.10 3.06 -19.99
N PHE A 15 8.12 2.70 -19.20
CA PHE A 15 8.46 3.34 -17.96
C PHE A 15 8.80 4.82 -18.20
N ARG A 16 7.95 5.71 -17.74
CA ARG A 16 8.23 7.15 -17.76
C ARG A 16 8.85 7.52 -16.42
N SER A 17 10.12 7.91 -16.42
CA SER A 17 10.90 8.24 -15.23
C SER A 17 10.29 9.36 -14.34
N ASN A 18 9.38 10.16 -14.89
CA ASN A 18 8.74 11.29 -14.19
C ASN A 18 7.31 10.98 -13.69
N THR A 19 6.96 9.74 -13.48
CA THR A 19 5.68 9.35 -12.86
C THR A 19 5.83 9.14 -11.36
N VAL A 20 4.74 9.28 -10.60
CA VAL A 20 4.73 8.97 -9.16
C VAL A 20 5.05 7.49 -8.94
N THR A 21 4.54 6.61 -9.79
CA THR A 21 4.88 5.19 -9.80
C THR A 21 6.40 4.98 -9.86
N ALA A 22 7.09 5.66 -10.78
CA ALA A 22 8.54 5.56 -10.90
C ALA A 22 9.26 6.08 -9.65
N ILE A 23 8.81 7.21 -9.11
CA ILE A 23 9.39 7.81 -7.90
C ILE A 23 9.26 6.83 -6.71
N LEU A 24 8.09 6.21 -6.52
CA LEU A 24 7.87 5.22 -5.47
C LEU A 24 8.79 4.00 -5.63
N ILE A 25 8.92 3.48 -6.87
CA ILE A 25 9.82 2.36 -7.17
C ILE A 25 11.27 2.73 -6.86
N TYR A 26 11.74 3.91 -7.32
CA TYR A 26 13.11 4.35 -7.04
C TYR A 26 13.35 4.57 -5.55
N ALA A 27 12.39 5.12 -4.82
CA ALA A 27 12.48 5.28 -3.38
C ALA A 27 12.62 3.92 -2.66
N CYS A 28 11.78 2.94 -3.00
CA CYS A 28 11.87 1.59 -2.43
C CYS A 28 13.20 0.91 -2.77
N ILE A 29 13.66 1.00 -4.02
CA ILE A 29 14.95 0.41 -4.44
C ILE A 29 16.11 1.10 -3.72
N ALA A 30 16.11 2.44 -3.62
CA ALA A 30 17.16 3.18 -2.93
C ALA A 30 17.23 2.81 -1.44
N THR A 31 16.08 2.75 -0.76
CA THR A 31 16.00 2.30 0.64
C THR A 31 16.52 0.88 0.77
N TRP A 32 16.09 -0.04 -0.10
CA TRP A 32 16.54 -1.43 -0.07
C TRP A 32 18.05 -1.58 -0.32
N LEU A 33 18.64 -0.78 -1.19
CA LEU A 33 20.10 -0.78 -1.38
C LEU A 33 20.84 -0.32 -0.11
N ILE A 34 20.29 0.67 0.61
CA ILE A 34 20.81 1.09 1.92
C ILE A 34 20.71 -0.08 2.92
N GLU A 35 19.57 -0.77 2.98
CA GLU A 35 19.36 -1.93 3.86
C GLU A 35 20.34 -3.05 3.58
N ILE A 36 20.54 -3.39 2.31
CA ILE A 36 21.53 -4.39 1.89
C ILE A 36 22.94 -3.97 2.30
N PHE A 37 23.32 -2.72 2.06
CA PHE A 37 24.63 -2.20 2.48
C PHE A 37 24.80 -2.33 4.00
N LEU A 38 23.84 -1.86 4.80
CA LEU A 38 23.89 -1.93 6.26
C LEU A 38 23.94 -3.39 6.76
N TYR A 39 23.19 -4.28 6.12
CA TYR A 39 23.19 -5.71 6.44
C TYR A 39 24.59 -6.36 6.28
N PHE A 40 25.35 -5.93 5.25
CA PHE A 40 26.72 -6.40 5.02
C PHE A 40 27.75 -5.69 5.90
N VAL A 41 27.48 -4.48 6.38
CA VAL A 41 28.37 -3.75 7.31
C VAL A 41 28.36 -4.43 8.67
N THR A 42 27.23 -4.44 9.36
CA THR A 42 27.02 -5.23 10.57
C THR A 42 25.53 -5.53 10.75
N LYS A 43 25.23 -6.69 11.35
CA LYS A 43 23.85 -7.04 11.69
C LYS A 43 23.20 -6.03 12.64
N GLU A 44 23.99 -5.44 13.52
CA GLU A 44 23.52 -4.44 14.49
C GLU A 44 23.06 -3.15 13.79
N THR A 45 23.85 -2.60 12.86
CA THR A 45 23.45 -1.39 12.12
C THR A 45 22.19 -1.62 11.29
N TYR A 46 22.06 -2.81 10.69
CA TYR A 46 20.84 -3.19 9.97
C TYR A 46 19.63 -3.24 10.91
N ILE A 47 19.73 -3.90 12.07
CA ILE A 47 18.64 -4.00 13.05
C ILE A 47 18.23 -2.60 13.52
N THR A 48 19.18 -1.77 13.90
CA THR A 48 18.92 -0.38 14.31
C THR A 48 18.18 0.40 13.22
N PHE A 49 18.58 0.25 11.95
CA PHE A 49 17.88 0.90 10.84
C PHE A 49 16.42 0.43 10.73
N ILE A 50 16.18 -0.88 10.83
CA ILE A 50 14.82 -1.44 10.79
C ILE A 50 13.98 -0.95 11.97
N GLU A 51 14.51 -0.91 13.18
CA GLU A 51 13.82 -0.40 14.37
C GLU A 51 13.38 1.06 14.21
N TYR A 52 14.16 1.88 13.51
CA TYR A 52 13.84 3.28 13.24
C TYR A 52 12.91 3.50 12.04
N THR A 53 12.75 2.53 11.16
CA THR A 53 12.04 2.72 9.88
C THR A 53 10.82 1.82 9.69
N ALA A 54 10.82 0.62 10.29
CA ALA A 54 9.68 -0.29 10.27
C ALA A 54 8.57 0.20 11.22
N PHE A 55 7.34 -0.13 10.91
CA PHE A 55 6.20 0.16 11.76
C PHE A 55 6.09 -0.90 12.86
N VAL A 56 6.14 -0.47 14.11
CA VAL A 56 5.94 -1.31 15.30
C VAL A 56 4.83 -0.69 16.15
N PRO A 57 3.69 -1.35 16.36
CA PRO A 57 2.55 -0.78 17.06
C PRO A 57 2.84 -0.23 18.45
N VAL A 58 3.71 -0.87 19.23
CA VAL A 58 4.06 -0.40 20.60
C VAL A 58 4.81 0.93 20.61
N THR A 59 5.58 1.24 19.55
CA THR A 59 6.35 2.49 19.43
C THR A 59 5.69 3.51 18.50
N ALA A 60 4.51 3.20 17.95
CA ALA A 60 3.86 3.99 16.91
C ALA A 60 3.65 5.47 17.25
N LEU A 61 3.45 5.80 18.53
CA LEU A 61 3.32 7.20 19.01
C LEU A 61 4.69 7.88 19.18
N ASN A 62 5.73 7.13 19.52
CA ASN A 62 7.07 7.65 19.77
C ASN A 62 7.88 7.81 18.47
N THR A 63 7.53 7.03 17.43
CA THR A 63 8.18 7.02 16.12
C THR A 63 7.16 7.30 14.98
N PRO A 64 6.48 8.47 14.97
CA PRO A 64 5.35 8.72 14.07
C PRO A 64 5.71 8.70 12.59
N TRP A 65 6.99 8.87 12.23
CA TRP A 65 7.45 8.74 10.83
C TRP A 65 7.34 7.30 10.31
N THR A 66 7.38 6.28 11.19
CA THR A 66 7.32 4.87 10.78
C THR A 66 5.99 4.48 10.12
N TRP A 67 4.92 5.22 10.35
CA TRP A 67 3.66 5.08 9.63
C TRP A 67 3.82 5.25 8.11
N PHE A 68 4.84 6.00 7.68
CA PHE A 68 5.13 6.26 6.28
C PHE A 68 6.42 5.56 5.83
N THR A 69 7.49 5.59 6.61
CA THR A 69 8.78 5.02 6.20
C THR A 69 8.70 3.52 6.00
N SER A 70 7.89 2.81 6.80
CA SER A 70 7.68 1.38 6.68
C SER A 70 7.20 0.93 5.28
N MET A 71 6.50 1.80 4.54
CA MET A 71 6.04 1.52 3.18
C MET A 71 7.18 1.44 2.14
N PHE A 72 8.39 1.88 2.50
CA PHE A 72 9.56 1.92 1.62
C PHE A 72 10.65 0.92 2.01
N VAL A 73 10.60 0.42 3.23
CA VAL A 73 11.52 -0.58 3.79
C VAL A 73 11.16 -1.98 3.26
N HIS A 74 12.17 -2.81 2.99
CA HIS A 74 11.96 -4.17 2.49
C HIS A 74 12.94 -5.14 3.15
N ALA A 75 12.55 -6.41 3.30
CA ALA A 75 13.48 -7.41 3.80
C ALA A 75 14.74 -7.52 2.92
N PRO A 76 15.91 -7.84 3.48
CA PRO A 76 17.17 -7.90 2.74
C PRO A 76 17.25 -9.16 1.85
N ASN A 77 16.18 -9.44 1.12
CA ASN A 77 16.09 -10.50 0.13
C ASN A 77 15.51 -9.97 -1.17
N LEU A 78 15.98 -10.50 -2.28
CA LEU A 78 15.61 -10.04 -3.61
C LEU A 78 14.12 -10.31 -3.94
N THR A 79 13.55 -11.38 -3.41
CA THR A 79 12.17 -11.78 -3.75
C THR A 79 11.15 -10.78 -3.24
N HIS A 80 11.31 -10.28 -2.02
CA HIS A 80 10.39 -9.32 -1.41
C HIS A 80 10.33 -8.00 -2.21
N ILE A 81 11.49 -7.38 -2.46
CA ILE A 81 11.53 -6.14 -3.23
C ILE A 81 11.09 -6.35 -4.69
N PHE A 82 11.53 -7.44 -5.33
CA PHE A 82 11.21 -7.74 -6.72
C PHE A 82 9.71 -7.83 -6.95
N PHE A 83 8.99 -8.62 -6.15
CA PHE A 83 7.55 -8.78 -6.32
C PHE A 83 6.77 -7.49 -6.01
N ASN A 84 7.18 -6.74 -4.98
CA ASN A 84 6.57 -5.43 -4.70
C ASN A 84 6.76 -4.47 -5.88
N MET A 85 7.97 -4.34 -6.40
CA MET A 85 8.26 -3.44 -7.52
C MET A 85 7.59 -3.89 -8.81
N LEU A 86 7.53 -5.19 -9.09
CA LEU A 86 6.82 -5.73 -10.24
C LEU A 86 5.32 -5.41 -10.19
N CYS A 87 4.69 -5.58 -9.02
CA CYS A 87 3.29 -5.21 -8.80
C CYS A 87 3.10 -3.71 -8.98
N LEU A 88 3.90 -2.89 -8.30
CA LEU A 88 3.79 -1.44 -8.36
C LEU A 88 4.01 -0.92 -9.80
N TRP A 89 4.95 -1.50 -10.53
CA TRP A 89 5.18 -1.18 -11.93
C TRP A 89 3.98 -1.55 -12.82
N SER A 90 3.43 -2.76 -12.65
CA SER A 90 2.36 -3.27 -13.52
C SER A 90 1.04 -2.52 -13.34
N LEU A 91 0.64 -2.22 -12.10
CA LEU A 91 -0.65 -1.52 -11.84
C LEU A 91 -0.50 -0.01 -11.68
N GLY A 92 0.66 0.47 -11.20
CA GLY A 92 0.83 1.86 -10.82
C GLY A 92 0.63 2.82 -11.99
N ALA A 93 1.24 2.53 -13.14
CA ALA A 93 1.11 3.37 -14.33
C ALA A 93 -0.34 3.47 -14.86
N GLU A 94 -1.14 2.43 -14.69
CA GLU A 94 -2.55 2.42 -15.10
C GLU A 94 -3.40 3.23 -14.12
N LEU A 95 -3.24 2.98 -12.84
CA LEU A 95 -3.98 3.71 -11.79
C LEU A 95 -3.57 5.19 -11.73
N GLU A 96 -2.29 5.51 -11.94
CA GLU A 96 -1.83 6.90 -12.02
C GLU A 96 -2.47 7.65 -13.20
N ARG A 97 -2.67 6.99 -14.34
CA ARG A 97 -3.42 7.57 -15.47
C ARG A 97 -4.90 7.74 -15.16
N TYR A 98 -5.50 6.80 -14.45
CA TYR A 98 -6.93 6.82 -14.11
C TYR A 98 -7.27 7.89 -13.07
N PHE A 99 -6.51 7.95 -11.98
CA PHE A 99 -6.76 8.88 -10.86
C PHE A 99 -6.03 10.22 -11.01
N GLY A 100 -4.95 10.27 -11.78
CA GLY A 100 -3.98 11.35 -11.81
C GLY A 100 -2.94 11.25 -10.68
N ARG A 101 -1.77 11.84 -10.88
CA ARG A 101 -0.55 11.68 -10.07
C ARG A 101 -0.79 11.82 -8.56
N TRP A 102 -1.37 12.93 -8.13
CA TRP A 102 -1.53 13.23 -6.71
C TRP A 102 -2.55 12.36 -6.01
N LYS A 103 -3.63 11.99 -6.71
CA LYS A 103 -4.65 11.10 -6.15
C LYS A 103 -4.14 9.66 -6.07
N PHE A 104 -3.36 9.23 -7.05
CA PHE A 104 -2.66 7.94 -7.01
C PHE A 104 -1.70 7.88 -5.81
N PHE A 105 -0.89 8.94 -5.61
CA PHE A 105 0.00 9.02 -4.44
C PHE A 105 -0.78 8.99 -3.12
N GLY A 106 -1.85 9.79 -3.03
CA GLY A 106 -2.73 9.77 -1.86
C GLY A 106 -3.36 8.40 -1.61
N LEU A 107 -3.81 7.72 -2.67
CA LEU A 107 -4.36 6.36 -2.58
C LEU A 107 -3.31 5.37 -2.04
N TYR A 108 -2.07 5.43 -2.53
CA TYR A 108 -0.95 4.63 -2.04
C TYR A 108 -0.72 4.86 -0.54
N LEU A 109 -0.58 6.12 -0.12
CA LEU A 109 -0.31 6.47 1.28
C LEU A 109 -1.45 6.05 2.22
N ILE A 110 -2.71 6.37 1.88
CA ILE A 110 -3.82 6.05 2.78
C ILE A 110 -4.07 4.55 2.88
N SER A 111 -3.77 3.80 1.82
CA SER A 111 -3.82 2.33 1.84
C SER A 111 -2.75 1.75 2.77
N GLY A 112 -1.53 2.27 2.71
CA GLY A 112 -0.46 1.88 3.62
C GLY A 112 -0.79 2.19 5.09
N LEU A 113 -1.37 3.37 5.37
CA LEU A 113 -1.89 3.70 6.70
C LEU A 113 -2.99 2.74 7.15
N GLY A 114 -3.87 2.33 6.22
CA GLY A 114 -4.86 1.28 6.49
C GLY A 114 -4.22 -0.03 6.92
N GLY A 115 -3.07 -0.37 6.33
CA GLY A 115 -2.25 -1.51 6.75
C GLY A 115 -1.74 -1.38 8.18
N CYS A 116 -1.13 -0.23 8.53
CA CYS A 116 -0.67 0.05 9.89
C CYS A 116 -1.80 -0.04 10.93
N ILE A 117 -2.99 0.47 10.59
CA ILE A 117 -4.16 0.38 11.49
C ILE A 117 -4.60 -1.06 11.68
N ALA A 118 -4.60 -1.87 10.64
CA ALA A 118 -4.95 -3.28 10.76
C ALA A 118 -3.93 -4.05 11.63
N ASP A 119 -2.65 -3.71 11.57
CA ASP A 119 -1.62 -4.25 12.47
C ASP A 119 -1.91 -3.87 13.94
N ILE A 120 -2.23 -2.60 14.21
CA ILE A 120 -2.61 -2.16 15.56
C ILE A 120 -3.83 -2.93 16.09
N ILE A 121 -4.89 -3.03 15.27
CA ILE A 121 -6.11 -3.75 15.65
C ILE A 121 -5.77 -5.21 15.97
N TRP A 122 -4.97 -5.85 15.13
CA TRP A 122 -4.56 -7.24 15.33
C TRP A 122 -3.74 -7.41 16.61
N CYS A 123 -2.75 -6.54 16.83
CA CYS A 123 -1.94 -6.54 18.06
C CYS A 123 -2.79 -6.41 19.31
N ARG A 124 -3.85 -5.57 19.26
CA ARG A 124 -4.80 -5.45 20.36
C ARG A 124 -5.62 -6.72 20.59
N ILE A 125 -6.02 -7.41 19.51
CA ILE A 125 -6.79 -8.66 19.60
C ILE A 125 -5.96 -9.79 20.23
N ILE A 126 -4.70 -9.96 19.77
CA ILE A 126 -3.82 -11.05 20.24
C ILE A 126 -2.94 -10.67 21.43
N ASN A 127 -3.02 -9.41 21.88
CA ASN A 127 -2.20 -8.83 22.95
C ASN A 127 -0.69 -9.00 22.72
N ASN A 128 -0.24 -8.87 21.46
CA ASN A 128 1.18 -8.89 21.08
C ASN A 128 1.52 -7.62 20.28
N TRP A 129 2.22 -6.69 20.92
CA TRP A 129 2.47 -5.35 20.42
C TRP A 129 3.84 -5.15 19.76
N GLN A 130 4.68 -6.18 19.78
CA GLN A 130 6.06 -6.12 19.26
C GLN A 130 6.21 -6.61 17.82
N SER A 131 5.11 -6.89 17.15
CA SER A 131 5.14 -7.29 15.74
C SER A 131 5.57 -6.10 14.88
N ALA A 132 6.66 -6.26 14.13
CA ALA A 132 7.10 -5.26 13.16
C ALA A 132 6.50 -5.55 11.78
N SER A 133 6.01 -4.50 11.11
CA SER A 133 5.60 -4.60 9.71
C SER A 133 6.30 -3.58 8.84
N TYR A 134 6.68 -3.99 7.63
CA TYR A 134 7.33 -3.16 6.63
C TYR A 134 7.17 -3.76 5.22
N GLY A 135 7.23 -2.91 4.22
CA GLY A 135 7.05 -3.25 2.83
C GLY A 135 5.97 -2.40 2.15
N ALA A 136 6.13 -2.19 0.86
CA ALA A 136 5.13 -1.50 0.04
C ALA A 136 3.82 -2.29 -0.10
N SER A 137 3.80 -3.57 0.31
CA SER A 137 2.73 -4.52 -0.02
C SER A 137 1.37 -4.13 0.54
N GLY A 138 1.30 -3.54 1.75
CA GLY A 138 0.03 -3.02 2.30
C GLY A 138 -0.58 -1.94 1.40
N ALA A 139 0.23 -0.96 0.99
CA ALA A 139 -0.20 0.08 0.06
C ALA A 139 -0.57 -0.50 -1.32
N ILE A 140 0.23 -1.44 -1.83
CA ILE A 140 -0.03 -2.13 -3.11
C ILE A 140 -1.35 -2.91 -3.07
N MET A 141 -1.67 -3.57 -1.96
CA MET A 141 -2.95 -4.25 -1.81
C MET A 141 -4.13 -3.27 -1.92
N GLY A 142 -3.99 -2.06 -1.40
CA GLY A 142 -5.00 -1.01 -1.62
C GLY A 142 -5.11 -0.56 -3.08
N LEU A 143 -3.98 -0.48 -3.80
CA LEU A 143 -3.98 -0.22 -5.24
C LEU A 143 -4.69 -1.34 -6.01
N ILE A 144 -4.48 -2.61 -5.63
CA ILE A 144 -5.17 -3.77 -6.23
C ILE A 144 -6.67 -3.69 -5.95
N GLY A 145 -7.07 -3.30 -4.73
CA GLY A 145 -8.47 -3.07 -4.39
C GLY A 145 -9.12 -1.96 -5.22
N ALA A 146 -8.38 -0.86 -5.44
CA ALA A 146 -8.85 0.23 -6.30
C ALA A 146 -8.96 -0.20 -7.78
N LEU A 147 -8.03 -1.03 -8.27
CA LEU A 147 -8.09 -1.62 -9.60
C LEU A 147 -9.32 -2.52 -9.74
N LEU A 148 -9.61 -3.35 -8.75
CA LEU A 148 -10.80 -4.22 -8.74
C LEU A 148 -12.08 -3.39 -8.89
N VAL A 149 -12.19 -2.29 -8.15
CA VAL A 149 -13.35 -1.36 -8.25
C VAL A 149 -13.41 -0.71 -9.63
N ALA A 150 -12.27 -0.29 -10.19
CA ALA A 150 -12.22 0.30 -11.53
C ALA A 150 -12.67 -0.70 -12.60
N GLN A 151 -12.15 -1.92 -12.58
CA GLN A 151 -12.54 -3.01 -13.49
C GLN A 151 -14.03 -3.33 -13.39
N TRP A 152 -14.56 -3.46 -12.16
CA TRP A 152 -15.99 -3.70 -11.96
C TRP A 152 -16.85 -2.60 -12.59
N ARG A 153 -16.46 -1.34 -12.45
CA ARG A 153 -17.21 -0.21 -13.00
C ARG A 153 -17.14 -0.11 -14.52
N LEU A 154 -16.02 -0.52 -15.10
CA LEU A 154 -15.80 -0.51 -16.54
C LEU A 154 -16.36 -1.78 -17.22
N GLY A 155 -16.89 -2.74 -16.45
CA GLY A 155 -17.34 -4.03 -16.95
C GLY A 155 -16.20 -4.92 -17.45
N GLU A 156 -14.98 -4.68 -16.95
CA GLU A 156 -13.80 -5.46 -17.32
C GLU A 156 -13.71 -6.77 -16.54
N ASN A 157 -12.87 -7.68 -17.04
CA ASN A 157 -12.67 -8.98 -16.41
C ASN A 157 -11.82 -8.89 -15.15
N MET A 158 -12.43 -9.11 -13.99
CA MET A 158 -11.80 -9.04 -12.66
C MET A 158 -11.11 -10.34 -12.21
N ARG A 159 -11.22 -11.44 -12.99
CA ARG A 159 -10.74 -12.77 -12.54
C ARG A 159 -9.28 -12.76 -12.14
N GLY A 160 -8.41 -12.15 -12.95
CA GLY A 160 -6.98 -12.06 -12.67
C GLY A 160 -6.70 -11.29 -11.37
N THR A 161 -7.37 -10.18 -11.15
CA THR A 161 -7.22 -9.36 -9.94
C THR A 161 -7.70 -10.09 -8.69
N ILE A 162 -8.84 -10.82 -8.78
CA ILE A 162 -9.35 -11.62 -7.66
C ILE A 162 -8.40 -12.77 -7.33
N ILE A 163 -7.88 -13.48 -8.34
CA ILE A 163 -6.90 -14.57 -8.14
C ILE A 163 -5.65 -14.01 -7.46
N TRP A 164 -5.17 -12.85 -7.91
CA TRP A 164 -4.00 -12.21 -7.32
C TRP A 164 -4.21 -11.84 -5.85
N ILE A 165 -5.37 -11.25 -5.51
CA ILE A 165 -5.76 -10.97 -4.11
C ILE A 165 -5.76 -12.27 -3.29
N ALA A 166 -6.40 -13.32 -3.79
CA ALA A 166 -6.50 -14.60 -3.11
C ALA A 166 -5.11 -15.22 -2.85
N ILE A 167 -4.23 -15.22 -3.85
CA ILE A 167 -2.85 -15.71 -3.71
C ILE A 167 -2.11 -14.88 -2.65
N THR A 168 -2.16 -13.56 -2.73
CA THR A 168 -1.42 -12.67 -1.81
C THR A 168 -1.92 -12.82 -0.37
N LEU A 169 -3.22 -12.98 -0.16
CA LEU A 169 -3.78 -13.21 1.19
C LEU A 169 -3.55 -14.63 1.71
N ALA A 170 -3.32 -15.62 0.82
CA ALA A 170 -2.96 -16.98 1.21
C ALA A 170 -1.47 -17.17 1.47
N MET A 171 -0.60 -16.29 0.96
CA MET A 171 0.88 -16.37 1.11
C MET A 171 1.34 -16.54 2.57
N PRO A 172 0.75 -15.86 3.57
CA PRO A 172 1.14 -16.00 4.97
C PRO A 172 0.96 -17.41 5.54
N ILE A 173 0.13 -18.25 4.92
CA ILE A 173 -0.05 -19.66 5.31
C ILE A 173 1.22 -20.48 4.96
N ILE A 174 1.91 -20.08 3.89
CA ILE A 174 3.06 -20.81 3.35
C ILE A 174 4.37 -20.14 3.79
N ILE A 175 4.40 -18.80 3.80
CA ILE A 175 5.60 -18.01 4.11
C ILE A 175 5.37 -17.32 5.46
N PRO A 176 6.14 -17.69 6.50
CA PRO A 176 6.03 -17.06 7.81
C PRO A 176 6.49 -15.60 7.77
N ASN A 177 6.05 -14.83 8.77
CA ASN A 177 6.41 -13.43 8.98
C ASN A 177 5.94 -12.45 7.89
N ILE A 178 4.93 -12.82 7.11
CA ILE A 178 4.21 -11.85 6.27
C ILE A 178 3.14 -11.16 7.13
N ALA A 179 3.16 -9.84 7.17
CA ALA A 179 2.15 -9.02 7.85
C ALA A 179 0.83 -9.01 7.04
N TRP A 180 0.11 -10.14 7.07
CA TRP A 180 -1.14 -10.30 6.31
C TRP A 180 -2.22 -9.29 6.73
N GLN A 181 -2.17 -8.83 7.97
CA GLN A 181 -3.06 -7.79 8.50
C GLN A 181 -2.90 -6.50 7.71
N ALA A 182 -1.65 -6.09 7.46
CA ALA A 182 -1.35 -4.92 6.64
C ALA A 182 -1.89 -5.06 5.21
N HIS A 183 -1.85 -6.27 4.64
CA HIS A 183 -2.45 -6.56 3.33
C HIS A 183 -3.97 -6.37 3.35
N VAL A 184 -4.64 -6.93 4.35
CA VAL A 184 -6.11 -6.81 4.51
C VAL A 184 -6.50 -5.34 4.74
N GLY A 185 -5.81 -4.65 5.65
CA GLY A 185 -6.08 -3.23 5.94
C GLY A 185 -5.92 -2.34 4.72
N GLY A 186 -4.81 -2.50 4.00
CA GLY A 186 -4.57 -1.77 2.76
C GLY A 186 -5.64 -2.04 1.70
N LEU A 187 -5.98 -3.31 1.47
CA LEU A 187 -7.03 -3.73 0.53
C LEU A 187 -8.38 -3.08 0.87
N ILE A 188 -8.80 -3.11 2.12
CA ILE A 188 -10.07 -2.52 2.58
C ILE A 188 -10.09 -1.02 2.31
N ILE A 189 -9.04 -0.30 2.72
CA ILE A 189 -9.01 1.16 2.63
C ILE A 189 -8.91 1.63 1.18
N GLY A 190 -8.06 1.02 0.36
CA GLY A 190 -7.95 1.37 -1.06
C GLY A 190 -9.23 1.06 -1.85
N THR A 191 -9.86 -0.09 -1.58
CA THR A 191 -11.16 -0.45 -2.16
C THR A 191 -12.24 0.54 -1.74
N ALA A 192 -12.30 0.89 -0.45
CA ALA A 192 -13.29 1.83 0.08
C ALA A 192 -13.17 3.22 -0.57
N LEU A 193 -11.95 3.78 -0.65
CA LEU A 193 -11.73 5.08 -1.29
C LEU A 193 -12.15 5.04 -2.77
N ALA A 194 -11.76 4.03 -3.52
CA ALA A 194 -12.13 3.88 -4.93
C ALA A 194 -13.63 3.68 -5.11
N ALA A 195 -14.29 2.89 -4.26
CA ALA A 195 -15.73 2.66 -4.28
C ALA A 195 -16.50 3.96 -4.00
N LEU A 196 -16.11 4.71 -2.96
CA LEU A 196 -16.73 5.99 -2.61
C LEU A 196 -16.61 7.03 -3.74
N LEU A 197 -15.47 7.08 -4.42
CA LEU A 197 -15.28 7.96 -5.58
C LEU A 197 -16.22 7.63 -6.72
N GLY A 198 -16.61 6.39 -6.81
CA GLY A 198 -17.51 5.94 -7.83
C GLY A 198 -19.00 6.06 -7.48
N VAL A 199 -19.40 6.17 -6.22
CA VAL A 199 -20.80 6.33 -5.82
C VAL A 199 -21.30 7.73 -6.16
N GLN A 200 -22.52 7.83 -6.69
CA GLN A 200 -23.20 9.11 -6.90
C GLN A 200 -23.78 9.62 -5.55
N ASN A 201 -22.91 10.20 -4.72
CA ASN A 201 -23.36 10.81 -3.48
C ASN A 201 -24.16 12.11 -3.80
N PRO A 202 -25.43 12.20 -3.37
CA PRO A 202 -26.26 13.39 -3.64
C PRO A 202 -25.63 14.70 -3.15
N LEU A 203 -24.96 14.69 -2.00
CA LEU A 203 -24.29 15.86 -1.41
C LEU A 203 -23.08 16.34 -2.23
N LEU A 204 -22.41 15.43 -2.92
CA LEU A 204 -21.21 15.71 -3.71
C LEU A 204 -21.43 15.61 -5.22
N ARG A 205 -22.68 15.49 -5.68
CA ARG A 205 -23.01 15.30 -7.09
C ARG A 205 -22.50 16.43 -8.01
N LYS A 206 -22.49 17.66 -7.50
CA LYS A 206 -22.00 18.84 -8.22
C LYS A 206 -20.52 19.13 -7.98
N ALA A 207 -19.87 18.42 -7.06
CA ALA A 207 -18.48 18.64 -6.72
C ALA A 207 -17.52 18.07 -7.78
N SER A 208 -16.39 18.74 -7.97
CA SER A 208 -15.34 18.27 -8.86
C SER A 208 -14.77 16.91 -8.37
N PHE A 209 -14.14 16.17 -9.27
CA PHE A 209 -13.46 14.90 -8.88
C PHE A 209 -12.38 15.13 -7.81
N ASN A 210 -11.67 16.27 -7.87
CA ASN A 210 -10.68 16.63 -6.86
C ASN A 210 -11.33 16.87 -5.49
N THR A 211 -12.42 17.60 -5.44
CA THR A 211 -13.17 17.86 -4.19
C THR A 211 -13.67 16.55 -3.58
N ARG A 212 -14.27 15.68 -4.39
CA ARG A 212 -14.75 14.37 -3.94
C ARG A 212 -13.62 13.51 -3.39
N PHE A 213 -12.48 13.47 -4.09
CA PHE A 213 -11.31 12.73 -3.63
C PHE A 213 -10.83 13.24 -2.27
N LEU A 214 -10.62 14.55 -2.13
CA LEU A 214 -10.17 15.16 -0.88
C LEU A 214 -11.14 14.91 0.27
N THR A 215 -12.46 15.05 0.02
CA THR A 215 -13.48 14.81 1.05
C THR A 215 -13.40 13.36 1.56
N TYR A 216 -13.40 12.37 0.67
CA TYR A 216 -13.35 10.98 1.09
C TYR A 216 -12.00 10.59 1.68
N PHE A 217 -10.89 11.11 1.13
CA PHE A 217 -9.55 10.91 1.67
C PHE A 217 -9.45 11.41 3.12
N ILE A 218 -9.87 12.66 3.36
CA ILE A 218 -9.85 13.27 4.70
C ILE A 218 -10.79 12.51 5.65
N SER A 219 -11.99 12.12 5.21
CA SER A 219 -12.92 11.35 6.04
C SER A 219 -12.33 10.00 6.45
N ILE A 220 -11.73 9.25 5.52
CA ILE A 220 -11.06 7.99 5.81
C ILE A 220 -9.86 8.23 6.75
N PHE A 221 -9.04 9.25 6.49
CA PHE A 221 -7.91 9.59 7.33
C PHE A 221 -8.33 9.88 8.78
N ILE A 222 -9.39 10.66 8.98
CA ILE A 222 -9.94 10.95 10.32
C ILE A 222 -10.40 9.66 11.02
N ILE A 223 -11.06 8.76 10.28
CA ILE A 223 -11.49 7.46 10.82
C ILE A 223 -10.27 6.62 11.23
N LEU A 224 -9.22 6.57 10.39
CA LEU A 224 -7.99 5.83 10.71
C LEU A 224 -7.31 6.41 11.96
N VAL A 225 -7.21 7.74 12.07
CA VAL A 225 -6.64 8.40 13.27
C VAL A 225 -7.48 8.09 14.51
N ALA A 226 -8.81 8.19 14.42
CA ALA A 226 -9.69 7.86 15.55
C ALA A 226 -9.54 6.40 15.97
N CYS A 227 -9.42 5.48 15.01
CA CYS A 227 -9.19 4.07 15.28
C CYS A 227 -7.83 3.83 15.94
N ALA A 228 -6.76 4.51 15.46
CA ALA A 228 -5.43 4.45 16.06
C ALA A 228 -5.48 4.90 17.53
N VAL A 229 -6.05 6.10 17.78
CA VAL A 229 -6.17 6.65 19.14
C VAL A 229 -6.91 5.67 20.05
N PHE A 230 -8.05 5.15 19.60
CA PHE A 230 -8.84 4.20 20.38
C PHE A 230 -8.07 2.90 20.67
N CYS A 231 -7.38 2.35 19.68
CA CYS A 231 -6.67 1.08 19.85
C CYS A 231 -5.37 1.20 20.63
N LEU A 232 -4.71 2.35 20.62
CA LEU A 232 -3.46 2.61 21.37
C LEU A 232 -3.71 3.14 22.80
N GLN A 233 -4.96 3.43 23.18
CA GLN A 233 -5.29 3.80 24.55
C GLN A 233 -4.86 2.72 25.53
N GLY A 234 -4.08 3.11 26.55
CA GLY A 234 -3.57 2.23 27.59
C GLY A 234 -2.17 1.63 27.29
N LEU A 235 -1.53 2.03 26.17
CA LEU A 235 -0.11 1.71 25.88
C LEU A 235 0.83 2.89 26.22
N ALA A 236 0.28 4.06 26.52
CA ALA A 236 1.05 5.25 26.91
C ALA A 236 1.36 5.27 28.41
#